data_edbe3565a9b24053c0b51fdc21bdbc37
#
_entry.id   edbe3565a9b24053c0b51fdc21bdbc37
#
_cell.length_a   1.000
_cell.length_b   1.000
_cell.length_c   1.000
_cell.angle_alpha   90.00
_cell.angle_beta   90.00
_cell.angle_gamma   90.00
#
_symmetry.space_group_name_H-M   'P 1'
#
loop_
_entity.id
_entity.type
_entity.pdbx_description
1 polymer ?
#
loop_
_entity_poly.entity_id
_entity_poly.type
_entity_poly.pdbx_seq_one_letter_code
_entity_poly.pdbx_strand_id
1 'polypeptide(L)'
;MARAVGIDLGTTNSAVSVLEGGEPTVIVNAEGFRTTPSIVAFTKDGEVLVGETAKRQAVTNVDRTIASVKRHMGTDWKFKVDDKNYTAQEISARILSKLKRDAETYLGESVTDAVITVPAYFNDAERQATKEAGEIAGLNVLRIINEPTAAALAYGLDKGQQDELILVFDLGGGTFDVSLLEVGKDDD
;
A
#
# COMPACT_ATOMS: atom_id res chain seq x y z
N MET A 1 18.37 -6.00 -13.91
CA MET A 1 17.08 -6.73 -13.93
C MET A 1 16.09 -5.87 -13.17
N ALA A 2 14.87 -5.69 -13.70
CA ALA A 2 13.83 -4.96 -12.98
C ALA A 2 13.53 -5.67 -11.65
N ARG A 3 13.40 -4.88 -10.57
CA ARG A 3 13.12 -5.44 -9.25
C ARG A 3 11.63 -5.42 -8.92
N ALA A 4 11.20 -6.47 -8.23
CA ALA A 4 9.89 -6.53 -7.61
C ALA A 4 9.96 -6.00 -6.17
N VAL A 5 8.93 -5.28 -5.75
CA VAL A 5 8.77 -4.76 -4.40
C VAL A 5 7.48 -5.27 -3.74
N GLY A 6 7.48 -5.36 -2.43
CA GLY A 6 6.28 -5.55 -1.64
C GLY A 6 5.75 -4.20 -1.17
N ILE A 7 4.45 -3.96 -1.31
CA ILE A 7 3.80 -2.71 -0.91
C ILE A 7 2.66 -3.02 0.06
N ASP A 8 2.71 -2.40 1.21
CA ASP A 8 1.56 -2.25 2.10
C ASP A 8 0.91 -0.88 1.83
N LEU A 9 -0.23 -0.90 1.16
CA LEU A 9 -1.04 0.29 0.91
C LEU A 9 -2.05 0.47 2.05
N GLY A 10 -1.59 0.97 3.19
CA GLY A 10 -2.39 1.10 4.39
C GLY A 10 -3.37 2.29 4.37
N THR A 11 -4.39 2.23 5.23
CA THR A 11 -5.39 3.31 5.36
C THR A 11 -4.75 4.62 5.83
N THR A 12 -3.86 4.54 6.81
CA THR A 12 -3.21 5.70 7.44
C THR A 12 -1.79 5.89 6.96
N ASN A 13 -1.00 4.82 6.89
CA ASN A 13 0.38 4.82 6.44
C ASN A 13 0.60 3.68 5.46
N SER A 14 1.50 3.91 4.51
CA SER A 14 1.93 2.91 3.53
C SER A 14 3.43 2.64 3.67
N ALA A 15 3.87 1.47 3.24
CA ALA A 15 5.27 1.08 3.26
C ALA A 15 5.64 0.32 1.98
N VAL A 16 6.91 0.37 1.62
CA VAL A 16 7.47 -0.42 0.52
C VAL A 16 8.69 -1.17 1.01
N SER A 17 8.83 -2.41 0.57
CA SER A 17 9.92 -3.31 0.95
C SER A 17 10.50 -4.02 -0.27
N VAL A 18 11.73 -4.47 -0.13
CA VAL A 18 12.47 -5.23 -1.14
C VAL A 18 13.23 -6.37 -0.47
N LEU A 19 13.54 -7.40 -1.23
CA LEU A 19 14.48 -8.46 -0.82
C LEU A 19 15.91 -8.03 -1.13
N GLU A 20 16.73 -7.88 -0.09
CA GLU A 20 18.16 -7.61 -0.18
C GLU A 20 18.95 -8.76 0.45
N GLY A 21 19.78 -9.44 -0.36
CA GLY A 21 20.54 -10.58 0.14
C GLY A 21 19.70 -11.76 0.66
N GLY A 22 18.43 -11.85 0.27
CA GLY A 22 17.48 -12.86 0.76
C GLY A 22 16.66 -12.44 1.98
N GLU A 23 16.94 -11.24 2.54
CA GLU A 23 16.22 -10.71 3.69
C GLU A 23 15.28 -9.56 3.29
N PRO A 24 14.05 -9.50 3.83
CA PRO A 24 13.13 -8.39 3.55
C PRO A 24 13.61 -7.11 4.25
N THR A 25 13.72 -6.05 3.49
CA THR A 25 14.11 -4.71 3.99
C THR A 25 13.02 -3.70 3.67
N VAL A 26 12.53 -2.98 4.68
CA VAL A 26 11.62 -1.85 4.48
C VAL A 26 12.44 -0.64 4.05
N ILE A 27 12.07 -0.10 2.88
CA ILE A 27 12.79 1.02 2.26
C ILE A 27 12.51 2.33 3.01
N VAL A 28 13.55 3.09 3.26
CA VAL A 28 13.46 4.46 3.80
C VAL A 28 13.07 5.41 2.67
N ASN A 29 12.03 6.21 2.89
CA ASN A 29 11.55 7.18 1.90
C ASN A 29 12.46 8.44 1.82
N ALA A 30 12.16 9.33 0.88
CA ALA A 30 12.93 10.56 0.67
C ALA A 30 12.96 11.48 1.91
N GLU A 31 11.97 11.38 2.80
CA GLU A 31 11.90 12.15 4.04
C GLU A 31 12.61 11.47 5.23
N GLY A 32 13.22 10.30 5.04
CA GLY A 32 13.97 9.56 6.05
C GLY A 32 13.13 8.64 6.94
N PHE A 33 11.90 8.34 6.56
CA PHE A 33 10.98 7.46 7.30
C PHE A 33 10.76 6.13 6.57
N ARG A 34 10.46 5.08 7.33
CA ARG A 34 10.11 3.76 6.78
C ARG A 34 8.64 3.63 6.38
N THR A 35 7.82 4.58 6.80
CA THR A 35 6.40 4.66 6.45
C THR A 35 6.10 6.01 5.82
N THR A 36 5.16 6.02 4.89
CA THR A 36 4.68 7.21 4.19
C THR A 36 3.21 7.42 4.55
N PRO A 37 2.80 8.58 5.09
CA PRO A 37 1.39 8.86 5.31
C PRO A 37 0.56 8.68 4.03
N SER A 38 -0.55 7.97 4.12
CA SER A 38 -1.48 7.74 2.99
C SER A 38 -2.35 8.97 2.76
N ILE A 39 -1.70 10.11 2.51
CA ILE A 39 -2.32 11.43 2.34
C ILE A 39 -1.85 12.02 1.01
N VAL A 40 -2.81 12.57 0.25
CA VAL A 40 -2.57 13.27 -1.01
C VAL A 40 -3.17 14.66 -0.92
N ALA A 41 -2.47 15.66 -1.39
CA ALA A 41 -2.95 17.03 -1.45
C ALA A 41 -2.66 17.66 -2.82
N PHE A 42 -3.55 18.52 -3.25
CA PHE A 42 -3.42 19.29 -4.47
C PHE A 42 -3.22 20.76 -4.12
N THR A 43 -2.10 21.34 -4.54
CA THR A 43 -1.85 22.77 -4.32
C THR A 43 -2.67 23.62 -5.29
N LYS A 44 -2.78 24.91 -4.99
CA LYS A 44 -3.45 25.88 -5.89
C LYS A 44 -2.72 26.05 -7.22
N ASP A 45 -1.42 25.81 -7.23
CA ASP A 45 -0.56 25.88 -8.42
C ASP A 45 -0.56 24.58 -9.24
N GLY A 46 -1.39 23.59 -8.84
CA GLY A 46 -1.57 22.34 -9.56
C GLY A 46 -0.54 21.25 -9.24
N GLU A 47 0.33 21.47 -8.25
CA GLU A 47 1.25 20.44 -7.75
C GLU A 47 0.52 19.40 -6.91
N VAL A 48 0.98 18.16 -6.96
CA VAL A 48 0.46 17.06 -6.14
C VAL A 48 1.48 16.68 -5.07
N LEU A 49 1.09 16.87 -3.82
CA LEU A 49 1.87 16.48 -2.65
C LEU A 49 1.40 15.12 -2.14
N VAL A 50 2.33 14.28 -1.69
CA VAL A 50 2.02 12.95 -1.15
C VAL A 50 2.85 12.69 0.11
N GLY A 51 2.23 12.04 1.09
CA GLY A 51 2.90 11.62 2.30
C GLY A 51 3.08 12.75 3.31
N GLU A 52 4.27 12.88 3.87
CA GLU A 52 4.55 13.84 4.94
C GLU A 52 4.36 15.29 4.49
N THR A 53 4.71 15.63 3.27
CA THR A 53 4.51 16.98 2.72
C THR A 53 3.02 17.33 2.60
N ALA A 54 2.20 16.37 2.16
CA ALA A 54 0.74 16.54 2.13
C ALA A 54 0.16 16.67 3.54
N LYS A 55 0.63 15.86 4.49
CA LYS A 55 0.20 15.88 5.88
C LYS A 55 0.45 17.22 6.56
N ARG A 56 1.65 17.79 6.38
CA ARG A 56 2.06 19.06 7.04
C ARG A 56 1.19 20.24 6.65
N GLN A 57 0.69 20.29 5.42
CA GLN A 57 -0.15 21.39 4.92
C GLN A 57 -1.66 21.11 5.01
N ALA A 58 -2.07 19.92 5.50
CA ALA A 58 -3.47 19.50 5.51
C ALA A 58 -4.41 20.49 6.21
N VAL A 59 -3.98 21.06 7.33
CA VAL A 59 -4.80 22.00 8.12
C VAL A 59 -5.09 23.31 7.35
N THR A 60 -4.18 23.74 6.49
CA THR A 60 -4.30 24.98 5.70
C THR A 60 -4.90 24.75 4.31
N ASN A 61 -5.12 23.52 3.90
CA ASN A 61 -5.58 23.13 2.57
C ASN A 61 -6.57 21.95 2.64
N VAL A 62 -7.53 22.03 3.54
CA VAL A 62 -8.44 20.91 3.89
C VAL A 62 -9.23 20.42 2.68
N ASP A 63 -9.84 21.33 1.90
CA ASP A 63 -10.72 20.99 0.78
C ASP A 63 -9.98 20.34 -0.39
N ARG A 64 -8.66 20.40 -0.41
CA ARG A 64 -7.78 19.85 -1.46
C ARG A 64 -6.86 18.74 -0.96
N THR A 65 -7.12 18.24 0.26
CA THR A 65 -6.34 17.18 0.90
C THR A 65 -7.23 15.99 1.22
N ILE A 66 -6.81 14.81 0.82
CA ILE A 66 -7.52 13.57 1.10
C ILE A 66 -6.63 12.60 1.88
N ALA A 67 -7.17 12.09 2.98
CA ALA A 67 -6.61 11.01 3.78
C ALA A 67 -7.53 9.79 3.75
N SER A 68 -6.99 8.62 4.08
CA SER A 68 -7.79 7.38 4.23
C SER A 68 -8.58 6.97 2.98
N VAL A 69 -8.05 7.26 1.79
CA VAL A 69 -8.71 6.95 0.52
C VAL A 69 -9.00 5.46 0.34
N LYS A 70 -8.25 4.58 0.99
CA LYS A 70 -8.45 3.13 0.96
C LYS A 70 -9.88 2.70 1.31
N ARG A 71 -10.58 3.47 2.16
CA ARG A 71 -11.98 3.21 2.55
C ARG A 71 -12.98 3.36 1.41
N HIS A 72 -12.57 3.97 0.31
CA HIS A 72 -13.39 4.24 -0.86
C HIS A 72 -13.04 3.33 -2.07
N MET A 73 -12.08 2.43 -1.90
CA MET A 73 -11.72 1.48 -2.96
C MET A 73 -12.91 0.60 -3.34
N GLY A 74 -13.04 0.34 -4.65
CA GLY A 74 -14.13 -0.48 -5.17
C GLY A 74 -15.52 0.18 -5.18
N THR A 75 -15.62 1.46 -4.86
CA THR A 75 -16.86 2.24 -4.88
C THR A 75 -16.86 3.29 -5.99
N ASP A 76 -18.00 3.94 -6.21
CA ASP A 76 -18.17 5.06 -7.14
C ASP A 76 -17.76 6.44 -6.57
N TRP A 77 -17.18 6.44 -5.38
CA TRP A 77 -16.71 7.65 -4.71
C TRP A 77 -15.70 8.43 -5.56
N LYS A 78 -15.82 9.75 -5.52
CA LYS A 78 -14.91 10.66 -6.20
C LYS A 78 -14.51 11.82 -5.30
N PHE A 79 -13.26 12.20 -5.40
CA PHE A 79 -12.73 13.41 -4.78
C PHE A 79 -12.66 14.53 -5.80
N LYS A 80 -13.41 15.59 -5.55
CA LYS A 80 -13.46 16.75 -6.45
C LYS A 80 -12.41 17.78 -6.04
N VAL A 81 -11.56 18.16 -6.99
CA VAL A 81 -10.62 19.26 -6.85
C VAL A 81 -10.75 20.15 -8.10
N ASP A 82 -11.14 21.40 -7.89
CA ASP A 82 -11.47 22.33 -8.98
C ASP A 82 -12.52 21.73 -9.93
N ASP A 83 -12.22 21.62 -11.21
CA ASP A 83 -13.11 21.04 -12.23
C ASP A 83 -12.84 19.53 -12.48
N LYS A 84 -11.96 18.89 -11.69
CA LYS A 84 -11.59 17.48 -11.86
C LYS A 84 -12.18 16.62 -10.75
N ASN A 85 -12.61 15.43 -11.13
CA ASN A 85 -13.04 14.38 -10.21
C ASN A 85 -12.03 13.24 -10.29
N TYR A 86 -11.48 12.86 -9.14
CA TYR A 86 -10.52 11.77 -9.01
C TYR A 86 -11.19 10.57 -8.35
N THR A 87 -11.00 9.38 -8.90
CA THR A 87 -11.43 8.12 -8.29
C THR A 87 -10.52 7.73 -7.13
N ALA A 88 -10.97 6.79 -6.30
CA ALA A 88 -10.13 6.24 -5.24
C ALA A 88 -8.84 5.60 -5.79
N GLN A 89 -8.92 4.93 -6.95
CA GLN A 89 -7.78 4.34 -7.65
C GLN A 89 -6.76 5.40 -8.07
N GLU A 90 -7.22 6.51 -8.65
CA GLU A 90 -6.34 7.61 -9.09
C GLU A 90 -5.62 8.29 -7.92
N ILE A 91 -6.31 8.50 -6.79
CA ILE A 91 -5.70 9.04 -5.58
C ILE A 91 -4.69 8.04 -4.99
N SER A 92 -5.08 6.77 -4.87
CA SER A 92 -4.18 5.70 -4.38
C SER A 92 -2.95 5.53 -5.27
N ALA A 93 -3.11 5.68 -6.58
CA ALA A 93 -2.00 5.66 -7.53
C ALA A 93 -0.95 6.75 -7.27
N ARG A 94 -1.34 7.92 -6.72
CA ARG A 94 -0.38 8.96 -6.32
C ARG A 94 0.51 8.48 -5.17
N ILE A 95 -0.08 7.77 -4.20
CA ILE A 95 0.67 7.17 -3.09
C ILE A 95 1.63 6.11 -3.64
N LEU A 96 1.13 5.19 -4.46
CA LEU A 96 1.94 4.13 -5.06
C LEU A 96 3.07 4.68 -5.94
N SER A 97 2.82 5.75 -6.69
CA SER A 97 3.84 6.42 -7.51
C SER A 97 4.95 7.05 -6.65
N LYS A 98 4.60 7.58 -5.46
CA LYS A 98 5.62 8.05 -4.51
C LYS A 98 6.44 6.89 -3.96
N LEU A 99 5.80 5.82 -3.50
CA LEU A 99 6.50 4.63 -2.98
C LEU A 99 7.43 4.03 -4.03
N LYS A 100 6.98 3.96 -5.29
CA LYS A 100 7.80 3.51 -6.42
C LYS A 100 9.04 4.39 -6.59
N ARG A 101 8.89 5.72 -6.66
CA ARG A 101 10.02 6.65 -6.80
C ARG A 101 11.00 6.58 -5.64
N ASP A 102 10.50 6.47 -4.40
CA ASP A 102 11.34 6.32 -3.22
C ASP A 102 12.14 5.01 -3.29
N ALA A 103 11.50 3.93 -3.72
CA ALA A 103 12.16 2.63 -3.92
C ALA A 103 13.23 2.70 -5.03
N GLU A 104 12.93 3.32 -6.17
CA GLU A 104 13.88 3.53 -7.27
C GLU A 104 15.07 4.38 -6.85
N THR A 105 14.83 5.41 -6.05
CA THR A 105 15.90 6.27 -5.49
C THR A 105 16.80 5.49 -4.53
N TYR A 106 16.20 4.69 -3.65
CA TYR A 106 16.94 3.86 -2.70
C TYR A 106 17.78 2.78 -3.40
N LEU A 107 17.19 2.09 -4.39
CA LEU A 107 17.82 0.98 -5.09
C LEU A 107 18.81 1.41 -6.17
N GLY A 108 18.69 2.63 -6.70
CA GLY A 108 19.44 3.11 -7.86
C GLY A 108 19.07 2.42 -9.18
N GLU A 109 17.90 1.76 -9.22
CA GLU A 109 17.41 1.03 -10.40
C GLU A 109 15.88 1.12 -10.52
N SER A 110 15.33 0.79 -11.69
CA SER A 110 13.89 0.86 -11.95
C SER A 110 13.13 -0.24 -11.21
N VAL A 111 11.97 0.11 -10.69
CA VAL A 111 10.98 -0.78 -10.08
C VAL A 111 9.79 -0.92 -11.02
N THR A 112 9.54 -2.12 -11.52
CA THR A 112 8.45 -2.40 -12.46
C THR A 112 7.36 -3.28 -11.88
N ASP A 113 7.72 -4.20 -11.00
CA ASP A 113 6.83 -5.22 -10.48
C ASP A 113 6.52 -4.99 -9.01
N ALA A 114 5.27 -5.28 -8.59
CA ALA A 114 4.87 -5.17 -7.21
C ALA A 114 3.93 -6.30 -6.78
N VAL A 115 4.04 -6.67 -5.51
CA VAL A 115 3.00 -7.39 -4.77
C VAL A 115 2.39 -6.41 -3.79
N ILE A 116 1.06 -6.26 -3.79
CA ILE A 116 0.36 -5.29 -2.94
C ILE A 116 -0.54 -6.04 -1.95
N THR A 117 -0.53 -5.61 -0.68
CA THR A 117 -1.38 -6.21 0.35
C THR A 117 -2.72 -5.50 0.46
N VAL A 118 -3.75 -6.27 0.83
CA VAL A 118 -5.11 -5.79 1.11
C VAL A 118 -5.66 -6.49 2.35
N PRO A 119 -6.61 -5.88 3.07
CA PRO A 119 -7.35 -6.55 4.14
C PRO A 119 -7.99 -7.86 3.65
N ALA A 120 -8.05 -8.88 4.51
CA ALA A 120 -8.64 -10.16 4.15
C ALA A 120 -10.12 -10.05 3.75
N TYR A 121 -10.85 -9.06 4.30
CA TYR A 121 -12.27 -8.82 4.01
C TYR A 121 -12.53 -8.06 2.70
N PHE A 122 -11.50 -7.57 1.99
CA PHE A 122 -11.70 -6.91 0.70
C PHE A 122 -12.37 -7.86 -0.28
N ASN A 123 -13.46 -7.40 -0.89
CA ASN A 123 -14.15 -8.09 -1.97
C ASN A 123 -13.40 -7.95 -3.31
N ASP A 124 -13.91 -8.60 -4.35
CA ASP A 124 -13.28 -8.60 -5.67
C ASP A 124 -13.18 -7.19 -6.28
N ALA A 125 -14.19 -6.34 -6.08
CA ALA A 125 -14.19 -4.97 -6.59
C ALA A 125 -13.10 -4.13 -5.93
N GLU A 126 -12.91 -4.26 -4.62
CA GLU A 126 -11.88 -3.56 -3.86
C GLU A 126 -10.47 -4.06 -4.22
N ARG A 127 -10.30 -5.36 -4.45
CA ARG A 127 -9.05 -5.97 -4.92
C ARG A 127 -8.71 -5.52 -6.33
N GLN A 128 -9.68 -5.52 -7.23
CA GLN A 128 -9.52 -5.03 -8.60
C GLN A 128 -9.14 -3.54 -8.62
N ALA A 129 -9.81 -2.71 -7.83
CA ALA A 129 -9.49 -1.29 -7.70
C ALA A 129 -8.06 -1.06 -7.17
N THR A 130 -7.59 -1.90 -6.24
CA THR A 130 -6.20 -1.84 -5.75
C THR A 130 -5.20 -2.20 -6.85
N LYS A 131 -5.51 -3.23 -7.66
CA LYS A 131 -4.68 -3.59 -8.82
C LYS A 131 -4.62 -2.46 -9.84
N GLU A 132 -5.77 -1.88 -10.20
CA GLU A 132 -5.86 -0.72 -11.10
C GLU A 132 -5.04 0.47 -10.62
N ALA A 133 -5.08 0.77 -9.31
CA ALA A 133 -4.25 1.82 -8.72
C ALA A 133 -2.75 1.57 -8.96
N GLY A 134 -2.30 0.32 -8.83
CA GLY A 134 -0.93 -0.09 -9.14
C GLY A 134 -0.58 0.12 -10.62
N GLU A 135 -1.46 -0.28 -11.51
CA GLU A 135 -1.29 -0.12 -12.96
C GLU A 135 -1.24 1.37 -13.36
N ILE A 136 -2.10 2.22 -12.79
CA ILE A 136 -2.08 3.68 -12.99
C ILE A 136 -0.75 4.28 -12.49
N ALA A 137 -0.18 3.74 -11.43
CA ALA A 137 1.13 4.15 -10.92
C ALA A 137 2.32 3.65 -11.77
N GLY A 138 2.06 2.86 -12.81
CA GLY A 138 3.08 2.29 -13.69
C GLY A 138 3.78 1.07 -13.08
N LEU A 139 3.06 0.29 -12.25
CA LEU A 139 3.50 -0.97 -11.68
C LEU A 139 2.77 -2.13 -12.37
N ASN A 140 3.51 -3.19 -12.68
CA ASN A 140 2.94 -4.49 -13.01
C ASN A 140 2.63 -5.21 -11.68
N VAL A 141 1.33 -5.31 -11.34
CA VAL A 141 0.88 -5.92 -10.09
C VAL A 141 0.87 -7.44 -10.26
N LEU A 142 1.90 -8.10 -9.74
CA LEU A 142 2.07 -9.55 -9.83
C LEU A 142 1.01 -10.31 -9.03
N ARG A 143 0.72 -9.82 -7.82
CA ARG A 143 -0.28 -10.41 -6.92
C ARG A 143 -0.87 -9.36 -5.98
N ILE A 144 -2.12 -9.60 -5.59
CA ILE A 144 -2.76 -9.01 -4.43
C ILE A 144 -2.85 -10.11 -3.36
N ILE A 145 -2.29 -9.86 -2.17
CA ILE A 145 -2.29 -10.82 -1.07
C ILE A 145 -2.96 -10.22 0.18
N ASN A 146 -3.45 -11.07 1.06
CA ASN A 146 -4.08 -10.61 2.30
C ASN A 146 -3.01 -10.14 3.30
N GLU A 147 -3.28 -9.01 3.98
CA GLU A 147 -2.41 -8.44 5.02
C GLU A 147 -2.06 -9.46 6.13
N PRO A 148 -3.03 -10.21 6.70
CA PRO A 148 -2.70 -11.20 7.72
C PRO A 148 -1.85 -12.36 7.19
N THR A 149 -2.04 -12.76 5.93
CA THR A 149 -1.19 -13.76 5.27
C THR A 149 0.24 -13.25 5.11
N ALA A 150 0.41 -12.00 4.66
CA ALA A 150 1.72 -11.37 4.55
C ALA A 150 2.42 -11.27 5.91
N ALA A 151 1.69 -10.95 6.98
CA ALA A 151 2.23 -10.90 8.34
C ALA A 151 2.70 -12.29 8.80
N ALA A 152 1.91 -13.34 8.59
CA ALA A 152 2.29 -14.71 8.93
C ALA A 152 3.56 -15.16 8.20
N LEU A 153 3.64 -14.88 6.88
CA LEU A 153 4.83 -15.18 6.07
C LEU A 153 6.07 -14.41 6.56
N ALA A 154 5.93 -13.15 6.95
CA ALA A 154 7.04 -12.33 7.45
C ALA A 154 7.63 -12.89 8.77
N TYR A 155 6.82 -13.53 9.59
CA TYR A 155 7.29 -14.22 10.80
C TYR A 155 7.78 -15.66 10.55
N GLY A 156 7.69 -16.16 9.31
CA GLY A 156 8.14 -17.48 8.94
C GLY A 156 7.25 -18.60 9.46
N LEU A 157 5.99 -18.32 9.73
CA LEU A 157 5.01 -19.27 10.26
C LEU A 157 4.55 -20.29 9.20
N ASP A 158 4.89 -20.09 7.95
CA ASP A 158 4.73 -21.03 6.83
C ASP A 158 5.76 -22.18 6.84
N LYS A 159 6.81 -22.05 7.65
CA LYS A 159 7.93 -23.02 7.71
C LYS A 159 7.75 -24.09 8.81
N GLY A 160 6.62 -24.07 9.49
CA GLY A 160 6.26 -25.08 10.50
C GLY A 160 6.09 -26.47 9.88
N GLN A 161 6.42 -27.51 10.65
CA GLN A 161 6.27 -28.92 10.23
C GLN A 161 4.92 -29.52 10.63
N GLN A 162 4.05 -28.75 11.25
CA GLN A 162 2.74 -29.17 11.76
C GLN A 162 1.67 -28.20 11.31
N ASP A 163 0.43 -28.68 11.24
CA ASP A 163 -0.73 -27.82 11.05
C ASP A 163 -0.85 -26.84 12.22
N GLU A 164 -0.89 -25.56 11.91
CA GLU A 164 -0.95 -24.48 12.91
C GLU A 164 -2.16 -23.58 12.67
N LEU A 165 -2.79 -23.19 13.77
CA LEU A 165 -3.86 -22.19 13.76
C LEU A 165 -3.27 -20.87 14.28
N ILE A 166 -3.19 -19.86 13.40
CA ILE A 166 -2.55 -18.58 13.68
C ILE A 166 -3.61 -17.50 13.81
N LEU A 167 -3.60 -16.80 14.94
CA LEU A 167 -4.44 -15.62 15.15
C LEU A 167 -3.62 -14.35 14.92
N VAL A 168 -4.03 -13.56 13.93
CA VAL A 168 -3.39 -12.29 13.60
C VAL A 168 -4.25 -11.14 14.11
N PHE A 169 -3.66 -10.28 14.96
CA PHE A 169 -4.24 -9.01 15.39
C PHE A 169 -3.54 -7.88 14.64
N ASP A 170 -4.27 -7.17 13.80
CA ASP A 170 -3.79 -6.00 13.09
C ASP A 170 -4.43 -4.73 13.65
N LEU A 171 -3.70 -3.99 14.46
CA LEU A 171 -4.14 -2.70 15.03
C LEU A 171 -3.43 -1.57 14.29
N GLY A 172 -4.08 -1.08 13.25
CA GLY A 172 -3.60 0.06 12.46
C GLY A 172 -4.04 1.41 13.01
N GLY A 173 -3.66 2.49 12.33
CA GLY A 173 -4.04 3.86 12.68
C GLY A 173 -5.51 4.21 12.37
N GLY A 174 -6.22 3.39 11.61
CA GLY A 174 -7.60 3.64 11.19
C GLY A 174 -8.53 2.44 11.28
N THR A 175 -8.00 1.23 11.41
CA THR A 175 -8.74 -0.03 11.51
C THR A 175 -8.14 -0.94 12.56
N PHE A 176 -8.95 -1.86 13.04
CA PHE A 176 -8.54 -2.99 13.87
C PHE A 176 -9.14 -4.25 13.26
N ASP A 177 -8.28 -5.15 12.82
CA ASP A 177 -8.68 -6.37 12.13
C ASP A 177 -8.15 -7.60 12.88
N VAL A 178 -8.97 -8.65 12.98
CA VAL A 178 -8.60 -9.94 13.56
C VAL A 178 -8.84 -11.00 12.51
N SER A 179 -7.82 -11.78 12.23
CA SER A 179 -7.86 -12.87 11.24
C SER A 179 -7.36 -14.16 11.84
N LEU A 180 -8.06 -15.24 11.53
CA LEU A 180 -7.65 -16.60 11.89
C LEU A 180 -7.17 -17.30 10.62
N LEU A 181 -5.94 -17.77 10.64
CA LEU A 181 -5.29 -18.47 9.53
C LEU A 181 -5.02 -19.92 9.94
N GLU A 182 -5.36 -20.83 9.07
CA GLU A 182 -4.93 -22.23 9.14
C GLU A 182 -3.78 -22.41 8.15
N VAL A 183 -2.64 -22.84 8.66
CA VAL A 183 -1.46 -23.18 7.86
C VAL A 183 -1.31 -24.69 7.94
N GLY A 184 -1.62 -25.36 6.84
CA GLY A 184 -1.51 -26.81 6.70
C GLY A 184 -0.31 -27.20 5.87
N LYS A 185 0.12 -28.44 6.01
CA LYS A 185 1.06 -29.07 5.10
C LYS A 185 0.30 -29.43 3.85
N ASP A 186 0.76 -28.94 2.69
CA ASP A 186 0.29 -29.52 1.42
C ASP A 186 0.74 -30.98 1.38
N ASP A 187 -0.21 -31.90 1.51
CA ASP A 187 -0.02 -33.31 1.18
C ASP A 187 0.03 -33.40 -0.35
N ASP A 188 1.20 -33.35 -0.95
CA ASP A 188 1.47 -33.77 -2.32
C ASP A 188 1.33 -35.29 -2.50
#